data_1b973deca01e27615071da59ef289f45
#
_entry.id   1b973deca01e27615071da59ef289f45
#
_cell.length_a   1.000
_cell.length_b   1.000
_cell.length_c   1.000
_cell.angle_alpha   90.00
_cell.angle_beta   90.00
_cell.angle_gamma   90.00
#
_symmetry.space_group_name_H-M   'P 1'
#
loop_
_entity.id
_entity.type
_entity.pdbx_description
1 polymer ?
#
loop_
_entity_poly.entity_id
_entity_poly.type
_entity_poly.pdbx_seq_one_letter_code
_entity_poly.pdbx_strand_id
1 'polypeptide(L)'
;MNKKNVRISALFVLISTCAFAQEKENVASEQVLEEVVVSDSKFALAKEKSGKVITKITNEELNNRPGQSVAAILNTVAGVEINGNQSAAGKNLGYYIRGGKNSQVLILIDGIPVNDASGISIEYDLRLLPAEQVESIEIMKGAASTLYGTGAATGVINIKLKKSDKKSVSGNGYFSVGTNATAIHQNQKASDFNQGFSVSGRTTKTTYFAALNSTEIKGISQIAPPNSNVSYEDDPFSRLNYLAKIGYKVTNKLTLDFFGNYDQIKNDYDGGFDNTGTSDTNLNKTSSKQFRFGFSPKFKYDKGEFVLNSS
;
A
#
# COMPACT_ATOMS: atom_id res chain seq x y z
N MET A 1 -1.82 -21.12 -42.93
CA MET A 1 -1.81 -21.05 -41.47
C MET A 1 -1.68 -19.58 -41.02
N ASN A 2 -2.67 -19.04 -40.34
CA ASN A 2 -2.80 -17.60 -40.14
C ASN A 2 -1.85 -17.16 -39.01
N LYS A 3 -0.97 -16.18 -39.23
CA LYS A 3 0.03 -15.68 -38.24
C LYS A 3 -0.55 -15.27 -36.90
N LYS A 4 -1.85 -14.96 -36.84
CA LYS A 4 -2.56 -14.67 -35.56
C LYS A 4 -2.74 -15.91 -34.68
N ASN A 5 -2.99 -17.07 -35.26
CA ASN A 5 -3.23 -18.30 -34.50
C ASN A 5 -1.92 -18.87 -33.90
N VAL A 6 -0.77 -18.58 -34.50
CA VAL A 6 0.55 -18.99 -33.99
C VAL A 6 0.93 -18.19 -32.72
N ARG A 7 0.55 -16.91 -32.69
CA ARG A 7 0.84 -16.08 -31.49
C ARG A 7 0.00 -16.46 -30.25
N ILE A 8 -1.25 -16.87 -30.45
CA ILE A 8 -2.13 -17.34 -29.38
C ILE A 8 -1.66 -18.71 -28.87
N SER A 9 -1.24 -19.61 -29.74
CA SER A 9 -0.70 -20.92 -29.39
C SER A 9 0.64 -20.82 -28.64
N ALA A 10 1.50 -19.86 -28.98
CA ALA A 10 2.76 -19.61 -28.28
C ALA A 10 2.54 -19.06 -26.86
N LEU A 11 1.51 -18.24 -26.67
CA LEU A 11 1.14 -17.71 -25.34
C LEU A 11 0.59 -18.82 -24.43
N PHE A 12 -0.19 -19.77 -24.96
CA PHE A 12 -0.72 -20.92 -24.20
C PHE A 12 0.38 -21.91 -23.81
N VAL A 13 1.40 -22.11 -24.62
CA VAL A 13 2.54 -23.00 -24.31
C VAL A 13 3.43 -22.39 -23.22
N LEU A 14 3.59 -21.06 -23.15
CA LEU A 14 4.33 -20.42 -22.06
C LEU A 14 3.61 -20.53 -20.72
N ILE A 15 2.29 -20.54 -20.71
CA ILE A 15 1.49 -20.69 -19.45
C ILE A 15 1.53 -22.13 -18.94
N SER A 16 1.63 -23.14 -19.82
CA SER A 16 1.64 -24.54 -19.41
C SER A 16 2.96 -25.01 -18.79
N THR A 17 4.07 -24.32 -19.00
CA THR A 17 5.38 -24.68 -18.41
C THR A 17 5.54 -24.20 -16.96
N CYS A 18 4.70 -23.28 -16.48
CA CYS A 18 4.72 -22.82 -15.08
C CYS A 18 3.95 -23.75 -14.10
N ALA A 19 3.19 -24.74 -14.59
CA ALA A 19 2.28 -25.54 -13.77
C ALA A 19 2.97 -26.69 -12.99
N PHE A 20 4.26 -26.96 -13.20
CA PHE A 20 4.94 -28.11 -12.59
C PHE A 20 5.89 -27.77 -11.43
N ALA A 21 5.87 -26.57 -10.88
CA ALA A 21 6.76 -26.15 -9.81
C ALA A 21 6.05 -26.06 -8.43
N GLN A 22 5.10 -26.94 -8.13
CA GLN A 22 4.57 -27.05 -6.76
C GLN A 22 5.28 -28.17 -6.01
N GLU A 23 6.33 -27.80 -5.29
CA GLU A 23 6.94 -28.65 -4.27
C GLU A 23 6.06 -28.66 -3.03
N LYS A 24 5.68 -29.84 -2.55
CA LYS A 24 4.91 -29.99 -1.30
C LYS A 24 5.74 -29.50 -0.12
N GLU A 25 5.34 -28.36 0.43
CA GLU A 25 5.85 -27.90 1.72
C GLU A 25 5.38 -28.86 2.84
N ASN A 26 6.32 -29.52 3.52
CA ASN A 26 6.06 -30.22 4.74
C ASN A 26 5.60 -29.24 5.82
N VAL A 27 4.38 -29.39 6.29
CA VAL A 27 3.84 -28.63 7.43
C VAL A 27 4.63 -29.05 8.67
N ALA A 28 5.69 -28.29 8.98
CA ALA A 28 6.32 -28.34 10.28
C ALA A 28 5.37 -27.67 11.29
N SER A 29 5.24 -28.26 12.48
CA SER A 29 4.40 -27.77 13.58
C SER A 29 4.47 -26.25 13.74
N GLU A 30 3.32 -25.60 13.73
CA GLU A 30 3.18 -24.17 14.06
C GLU A 30 3.77 -23.92 15.45
N GLN A 31 4.98 -23.40 15.50
CA GLN A 31 5.42 -22.65 16.66
C GLN A 31 4.64 -21.33 16.61
N VAL A 32 3.72 -21.13 17.54
CA VAL A 32 3.09 -19.81 17.76
C VAL A 32 4.22 -18.84 18.11
N LEU A 33 4.73 -18.15 17.12
CA LEU A 33 5.71 -17.09 17.34
C LEU A 33 5.00 -15.94 18.06
N GLU A 34 5.54 -15.51 19.19
CA GLU A 34 5.04 -14.33 19.89
C GLU A 34 4.93 -13.15 18.90
N GLU A 35 3.77 -12.54 18.83
CA GLU A 35 3.54 -11.39 17.94
C GLU A 35 4.41 -10.22 18.39
N VAL A 36 5.35 -9.84 17.54
CA VAL A 36 6.31 -8.75 17.80
C VAL A 36 5.82 -7.47 17.15
N VAL A 37 5.89 -6.37 17.89
CA VAL A 37 5.57 -5.01 17.46
C VAL A 37 6.78 -4.08 17.60
N VAL A 38 6.83 -3.04 16.80
CA VAL A 38 7.94 -2.06 16.79
C VAL A 38 7.47 -0.66 17.18
N SER A 39 6.18 -0.37 16.97
CA SER A 39 5.64 0.99 17.10
C SER A 39 5.68 1.56 18.52
N ASP A 40 5.71 0.74 19.56
CA ASP A 40 5.72 1.22 20.95
C ASP A 40 7.10 1.69 21.43
N SER A 41 8.18 1.12 20.90
CA SER A 41 9.53 1.32 21.43
C SER A 41 10.59 1.65 20.39
N LYS A 42 10.22 1.70 19.07
CA LYS A 42 11.14 1.80 17.92
C LYS A 42 12.09 0.60 17.76
N PHE A 43 11.97 -0.43 18.59
CA PHE A 43 12.67 -1.71 18.49
C PHE A 43 11.66 -2.87 18.71
N ALA A 44 12.09 -4.07 18.31
CA ALA A 44 11.23 -5.26 18.39
C ALA A 44 10.89 -5.58 19.86
N LEU A 45 9.60 -5.57 20.18
CA LEU A 45 9.06 -5.89 21.49
C LEU A 45 7.91 -6.89 21.33
N ALA A 46 7.82 -7.88 22.21
CA ALA A 46 6.64 -8.74 22.26
C ALA A 46 5.40 -7.89 22.54
N LYS A 47 4.34 -8.07 21.77
CA LYS A 47 3.10 -7.27 21.88
C LYS A 47 2.53 -7.25 23.29
N GLU A 48 2.63 -8.34 24.01
CA GLU A 48 2.18 -8.50 25.39
C GLU A 48 2.93 -7.59 26.37
N LYS A 49 4.16 -7.19 26.03
CA LYS A 49 5.01 -6.28 26.83
C LYS A 49 4.79 -4.82 26.49
N SER A 50 3.99 -4.53 25.47
CA SER A 50 3.65 -3.16 25.07
C SER A 50 2.66 -2.54 26.07
N GLY A 51 2.96 -1.35 26.53
CA GLY A 51 2.03 -0.53 27.32
C GLY A 51 0.95 0.18 26.49
N LYS A 52 0.93 -0.04 25.17
CA LYS A 52 0.02 0.61 24.22
C LYS A 52 -0.93 -0.40 23.57
N VAL A 53 -2.08 0.10 23.13
CA VAL A 53 -3.01 -0.70 22.32
C VAL A 53 -2.53 -0.70 20.88
N ILE A 54 -1.92 -1.81 20.46
CA ILE A 54 -1.42 -1.99 19.11
C ILE A 54 -2.21 -3.09 18.40
N THR A 55 -2.74 -2.76 17.23
CA THR A 55 -3.30 -3.73 16.29
C THR A 55 -2.29 -3.91 15.16
N LYS A 56 -1.95 -5.15 14.86
CA LYS A 56 -1.08 -5.50 13.74
C LYS A 56 -1.87 -6.24 12.68
N ILE A 57 -1.74 -5.80 11.45
CA ILE A 57 -2.21 -6.49 10.25
C ILE A 57 -1.01 -7.18 9.65
N THR A 58 -1.08 -8.50 9.57
CA THR A 58 0.03 -9.36 9.13
C THR A 58 0.09 -9.46 7.60
N ASN A 59 1.21 -9.99 7.08
CA ASN A 59 1.33 -10.29 5.65
C ASN A 59 0.27 -11.30 5.19
N GLU A 60 -0.05 -12.28 6.00
CA GLU A 60 -1.08 -13.28 5.71
C GLU A 60 -2.46 -12.62 5.57
N GLU A 61 -2.84 -11.76 6.51
CA GLU A 61 -4.10 -11.03 6.44
C GLU A 61 -4.18 -10.12 5.21
N LEU A 62 -3.07 -9.46 4.82
CA LEU A 62 -2.99 -8.64 3.61
C LEU A 62 -3.14 -9.49 2.35
N ASN A 63 -2.47 -10.64 2.28
CA ASN A 63 -2.53 -11.55 1.13
C ASN A 63 -3.91 -12.21 0.97
N ASN A 64 -4.65 -12.38 2.06
CA ASN A 64 -6.03 -12.90 2.05
C ASN A 64 -7.07 -11.85 1.63
N ARG A 65 -6.65 -10.61 1.33
CA ARG A 65 -7.50 -9.49 0.89
C ARG A 65 -7.06 -8.90 -0.46
N PRO A 66 -6.95 -9.73 -1.51
CA PRO A 66 -6.46 -9.26 -2.81
C PRO A 66 -7.39 -8.18 -3.39
N GLY A 67 -6.79 -7.17 -4.00
CA GLY A 67 -7.52 -6.07 -4.65
C GLY A 67 -8.09 -5.02 -3.70
N GLN A 68 -7.97 -5.17 -2.37
CA GLN A 68 -8.36 -4.13 -1.43
C GLN A 68 -7.27 -3.06 -1.32
N SER A 69 -7.68 -1.81 -1.18
CA SER A 69 -6.75 -0.71 -0.89
C SER A 69 -6.29 -0.76 0.57
N VAL A 70 -5.13 -0.17 0.86
CA VAL A 70 -4.66 0.01 2.26
C VAL A 70 -5.72 0.71 3.10
N ALA A 71 -6.41 1.71 2.55
CA ALA A 71 -7.49 2.43 3.22
C ALA A 71 -8.66 1.51 3.59
N ALA A 72 -9.12 0.66 2.68
CA ALA A 72 -10.19 -0.30 2.95
C ALA A 72 -9.82 -1.29 4.06
N ILE A 73 -8.58 -1.77 4.04
CA ILE A 73 -8.06 -2.69 5.07
C ILE A 73 -7.98 -1.98 6.42
N LEU A 74 -7.46 -0.76 6.49
CA LEU A 74 -7.38 0.03 7.74
C LEU A 74 -8.77 0.31 8.32
N ASN A 75 -9.77 0.56 7.49
CA ASN A 75 -11.14 0.83 7.94
C ASN A 75 -11.83 -0.37 8.60
N THR A 76 -11.28 -1.58 8.48
CA THR A 76 -11.79 -2.77 9.21
C THR A 76 -11.30 -2.84 10.66
N VAL A 77 -10.35 -1.98 11.05
CA VAL A 77 -9.73 -2.00 12.37
C VAL A 77 -10.56 -1.17 13.35
N ALA A 78 -11.02 -1.79 14.43
CA ALA A 78 -11.81 -1.10 15.47
C ALA A 78 -11.12 0.18 15.97
N GLY A 79 -11.85 1.31 15.98
CA GLY A 79 -11.34 2.61 16.40
C GLY A 79 -10.46 3.33 15.37
N VAL A 80 -10.42 2.84 14.14
CA VAL A 80 -9.88 3.51 12.95
C VAL A 80 -11.02 3.78 12.00
N GLU A 81 -11.11 4.97 11.47
CA GLU A 81 -12.10 5.37 10.47
C GLU A 81 -11.36 5.98 9.29
N ILE A 82 -11.66 5.51 8.10
CA ILE A 82 -11.16 6.06 6.85
C ILE A 82 -12.35 6.65 6.09
N ASN A 83 -12.47 7.96 6.14
CA ASN A 83 -13.52 8.68 5.40
C ASN A 83 -13.19 8.71 3.91
N GLY A 84 -14.19 8.50 3.06
CA GLY A 84 -14.04 8.51 1.59
C GLY A 84 -13.70 7.16 0.96
N ASN A 85 -13.43 6.10 1.73
CA ASN A 85 -13.05 4.80 1.17
C ASN A 85 -14.21 4.03 0.51
N GLN A 86 -15.45 4.44 0.75
CA GLN A 86 -16.67 3.88 0.13
C GLN A 86 -17.17 4.73 -1.03
N SER A 87 -16.34 5.63 -1.56
CA SER A 87 -16.64 6.51 -2.68
C SER A 87 -15.83 6.10 -3.92
N ALA A 88 -15.85 6.93 -4.97
CA ALA A 88 -15.00 6.73 -6.14
C ALA A 88 -13.52 6.62 -5.77
N ALA A 89 -12.76 5.81 -6.51
CA ALA A 89 -11.36 5.49 -6.21
C ALA A 89 -10.45 6.72 -6.11
N GLY A 90 -10.79 7.80 -6.82
CA GLY A 90 -10.09 9.07 -6.80
C GLY A 90 -10.42 9.99 -5.62
N LYS A 91 -11.39 9.63 -4.77
CA LYS A 91 -11.81 10.47 -3.64
C LYS A 91 -10.68 10.64 -2.61
N ASN A 92 -10.47 11.88 -2.16
CA ASN A 92 -9.54 12.15 -1.06
C ASN A 92 -9.95 11.41 0.21
N LEU A 93 -8.98 10.79 0.88
CA LEU A 93 -9.20 10.00 2.08
C LEU A 93 -8.82 10.80 3.32
N GLY A 94 -9.71 10.79 4.31
CA GLY A 94 -9.38 11.22 5.67
C GLY A 94 -9.22 10.00 6.56
N TYR A 95 -8.26 10.02 7.48
CA TYR A 95 -8.04 8.93 8.43
C TYR A 95 -8.04 9.45 9.88
N TYR A 96 -8.79 8.75 10.72
CA TYR A 96 -9.07 9.15 12.09
C TYR A 96 -8.85 7.96 13.02
N ILE A 97 -8.22 8.21 14.16
CA ILE A 97 -8.05 7.20 15.21
C ILE A 97 -8.71 7.70 16.48
N ARG A 98 -9.66 6.92 17.04
CA ARG A 98 -10.40 7.25 18.25
C ARG A 98 -11.04 8.64 18.22
N GLY A 99 -11.58 9.05 17.07
CA GLY A 99 -12.23 10.36 16.90
C GLY A 99 -11.27 11.56 16.81
N GLY A 100 -9.97 11.31 16.74
CA GLY A 100 -8.99 12.37 16.52
C GLY A 100 -9.02 12.87 15.07
N LYS A 101 -8.50 14.09 14.86
CA LYS A 101 -8.42 14.70 13.53
C LYS A 101 -7.36 14.00 12.67
N ASN A 102 -7.51 14.09 11.35
CA ASN A 102 -6.59 13.57 10.36
C ASN A 102 -5.13 13.98 10.63
N SER A 103 -4.88 15.28 10.89
CA SER A 103 -3.55 15.82 11.23
C SER A 103 -2.98 15.35 12.58
N GLN A 104 -3.72 14.57 13.36
CA GLN A 104 -3.30 14.01 14.64
C GLN A 104 -2.90 12.52 14.55
N VAL A 105 -2.95 11.95 13.34
CA VAL A 105 -2.54 10.57 13.06
C VAL A 105 -1.26 10.61 12.24
N LEU A 106 -0.18 10.08 12.78
CA LEU A 106 1.10 10.02 12.08
C LEU A 106 1.19 8.75 11.24
N ILE A 107 1.54 8.92 9.96
CA ILE A 107 1.86 7.80 9.08
C ILE A 107 3.38 7.62 9.04
N LEU A 108 3.83 6.38 9.23
CA LEU A 108 5.22 5.97 9.05
C LEU A 108 5.30 4.94 7.93
N ILE A 109 6.32 5.04 7.11
CA ILE A 109 6.70 3.98 6.17
C ILE A 109 8.11 3.52 6.51
N ASP A 110 8.26 2.23 6.84
CA ASP A 110 9.50 1.64 7.37
C ASP A 110 10.08 2.41 8.58
N GLY A 111 9.20 2.96 9.43
CA GLY A 111 9.58 3.74 10.61
C GLY A 111 9.96 5.21 10.33
N ILE A 112 9.88 5.66 9.09
CA ILE A 112 10.16 7.04 8.69
C ILE A 112 8.84 7.79 8.53
N PRO A 113 8.64 8.95 9.20
CA PRO A 113 7.47 9.78 9.00
C PRO A 113 7.32 10.21 7.54
N VAL A 114 6.09 10.10 7.02
CA VAL A 114 5.75 10.55 5.68
C VAL A 114 4.63 11.57 5.73
N ASN A 115 4.75 12.58 4.89
CA ASN A 115 3.77 13.64 4.73
C ASN A 115 3.73 14.09 3.27
N ASP A 116 2.72 14.88 2.93
CA ASP A 116 2.63 15.56 1.64
C ASP A 116 2.75 17.08 1.86
N ALA A 117 3.94 17.62 1.61
CA ALA A 117 4.20 19.03 1.78
C ALA A 117 3.51 19.91 0.72
N SER A 118 2.93 19.34 -0.33
CA SER A 118 2.18 20.07 -1.36
C SER A 118 0.73 20.37 -0.96
N GLY A 119 0.20 19.64 0.02
CA GLY A 119 -1.14 19.77 0.54
C GLY A 119 -1.24 20.76 1.71
N ILE A 120 -2.40 21.41 1.86
CA ILE A 120 -2.65 22.37 2.97
C ILE A 120 -2.56 21.68 4.34
N SER A 121 -2.99 20.46 4.43
CA SER A 121 -3.07 19.68 5.68
C SER A 121 -1.87 18.76 5.89
N ILE A 122 -0.91 18.72 4.97
CA ILE A 122 0.34 17.94 5.01
C ILE A 122 0.17 16.44 5.28
N GLU A 123 -1.02 15.90 5.17
CA GLU A 123 -1.27 14.46 5.40
C GLU A 123 -0.78 13.64 4.21
N TYR A 124 -0.26 12.45 4.51
CA TYR A 124 0.14 11.50 3.48
C TYR A 124 -1.10 10.92 2.77
N ASP A 125 -1.09 10.94 1.46
CA ASP A 125 -2.17 10.34 0.67
C ASP A 125 -2.04 8.82 0.59
N LEU A 126 -2.88 8.11 1.37
CA LEU A 126 -2.89 6.64 1.41
C LEU A 126 -3.22 6.00 0.05
N ARG A 127 -3.80 6.74 -0.91
CA ARG A 127 -4.04 6.23 -2.27
C ARG A 127 -2.74 5.97 -3.04
N LEU A 128 -1.65 6.64 -2.65
CA LEU A 128 -0.33 6.44 -3.25
C LEU A 128 0.26 5.05 -2.95
N LEU A 129 -0.19 4.37 -1.88
CA LEU A 129 0.41 3.12 -1.43
C LEU A 129 -0.38 1.90 -1.90
N PRO A 130 0.21 1.02 -2.74
CA PRO A 130 -0.39 -0.26 -3.09
C PRO A 130 -0.25 -1.26 -1.94
N ALA A 131 -1.34 -1.97 -1.61
CA ALA A 131 -1.33 -2.96 -0.52
C ALA A 131 -0.34 -4.11 -0.81
N GLU A 132 -0.10 -4.40 -2.06
CA GLU A 132 0.78 -5.47 -2.53
C GLU A 132 2.27 -5.22 -2.22
N GLN A 133 2.67 -3.97 -1.95
CA GLN A 133 4.02 -3.63 -1.49
C GLN A 133 4.16 -3.69 0.04
N VAL A 134 3.04 -3.88 0.77
CA VAL A 134 3.02 -3.86 2.23
C VAL A 134 3.31 -5.25 2.80
N GLU A 135 4.22 -5.30 3.75
CA GLU A 135 4.56 -6.49 4.56
C GLU A 135 3.64 -6.62 5.77
N SER A 136 3.44 -5.53 6.50
CA SER A 136 2.57 -5.47 7.67
C SER A 136 2.21 -4.02 7.99
N ILE A 137 1.15 -3.84 8.77
CA ILE A 137 0.73 -2.54 9.28
C ILE A 137 0.55 -2.65 10.79
N GLU A 138 1.21 -1.79 11.55
CA GLU A 138 1.01 -1.64 12.98
C GLU A 138 0.25 -0.36 13.25
N ILE A 139 -0.91 -0.46 13.92
CA ILE A 139 -1.73 0.67 14.29
C ILE A 139 -1.68 0.83 15.81
N MET A 140 -0.93 1.83 16.27
CA MET A 140 -0.88 2.21 17.66
C MET A 140 -1.96 3.24 17.95
N LYS A 141 -2.85 2.94 18.89
CA LYS A 141 -4.02 3.77 19.24
C LYS A 141 -3.76 4.50 20.56
N GLY A 142 -3.77 5.82 20.48
CA GLY A 142 -3.53 6.72 21.61
C GLY A 142 -2.27 7.58 21.41
N ALA A 143 -2.03 8.47 22.35
CA ALA A 143 -0.94 9.43 22.26
C ALA A 143 0.44 8.77 22.18
N ALA A 144 1.21 9.19 21.19
CA ALA A 144 2.56 8.70 20.91
C ALA A 144 3.57 9.82 20.63
N SER A 145 3.18 11.06 20.92
CA SER A 145 4.00 12.25 20.63
C SER A 145 5.36 12.25 21.35
N THR A 146 5.48 11.57 22.48
CA THR A 146 6.75 11.41 23.19
C THR A 146 7.78 10.61 22.42
N LEU A 147 7.34 9.67 21.54
CA LEU A 147 8.20 8.83 20.74
C LEU A 147 8.40 9.36 19.32
N TYR A 148 7.36 9.96 18.76
CA TYR A 148 7.28 10.28 17.34
C TYR A 148 7.14 11.77 17.03
N GLY A 149 7.02 12.61 18.07
CA GLY A 149 6.87 14.06 17.92
C GLY A 149 5.45 14.50 17.55
N THR A 150 5.37 15.66 16.93
CA THR A 150 4.10 16.26 16.50
C THR A 150 3.41 15.40 15.44
N GLY A 151 2.08 15.43 15.41
CA GLY A 151 1.28 14.61 14.50
C GLY A 151 0.86 13.25 15.06
N ALA A 152 1.52 12.73 16.11
CA ALA A 152 1.17 11.45 16.74
C ALA A 152 0.32 11.63 18.00
N ALA A 153 -0.70 12.52 17.96
CA ALA A 153 -1.51 12.84 19.12
C ALA A 153 -2.58 11.78 19.44
N THR A 154 -3.18 11.17 18.42
CA THR A 154 -4.25 10.18 18.60
C THR A 154 -3.86 8.78 18.17
N GLY A 155 -2.83 8.66 17.34
CA GLY A 155 -2.29 7.36 16.91
C GLY A 155 -1.16 7.46 15.91
N VAL A 156 -0.59 6.29 15.65
CA VAL A 156 0.45 6.08 14.63
C VAL A 156 0.06 4.89 13.78
N ILE A 157 0.15 5.04 12.47
CA ILE A 157 0.03 3.95 11.49
C ILE A 157 1.42 3.72 10.92
N ASN A 158 2.07 2.64 11.33
CA ASN A 158 3.40 2.26 10.87
C ASN A 158 3.29 1.15 9.81
N ILE A 159 3.57 1.50 8.58
CA ILE A 159 3.47 0.64 7.41
C ILE A 159 4.86 0.12 7.06
N LYS A 160 5.03 -1.18 7.12
CA LYS A 160 6.26 -1.85 6.75
C LYS A 160 6.16 -2.38 5.34
N LEU A 161 7.08 -1.98 4.48
CA LEU A 161 7.13 -2.43 3.09
C LEU A 161 7.88 -3.76 2.97
N LYS A 162 7.46 -4.59 2.02
CA LYS A 162 8.09 -5.88 1.71
C LYS A 162 9.59 -5.73 1.45
N LYS A 163 10.32 -6.74 1.90
CA LYS A 163 11.76 -6.92 1.67
C LYS A 163 12.04 -8.39 1.42
N SER A 164 13.25 -8.72 0.99
CA SER A 164 13.64 -10.12 0.82
C SER A 164 14.21 -10.69 2.10
N ASP A 165 13.69 -11.85 2.51
CA ASP A 165 14.24 -12.65 3.61
C ASP A 165 14.81 -13.99 3.11
N LYS A 166 14.46 -14.40 1.89
CA LYS A 166 14.81 -15.72 1.34
C LYS A 166 16.15 -15.66 0.59
N LYS A 167 16.97 -16.71 0.73
CA LYS A 167 18.25 -16.85 0.04
C LYS A 167 18.10 -17.12 -1.46
N SER A 168 16.95 -17.60 -1.91
CA SER A 168 16.65 -17.84 -3.32
C SER A 168 16.04 -16.61 -3.97
N VAL A 169 16.18 -16.51 -5.27
CA VAL A 169 15.41 -15.54 -6.06
C VAL A 169 13.95 -15.93 -6.04
N SER A 170 13.08 -14.98 -5.75
CA SER A 170 11.64 -15.14 -5.73
C SER A 170 11.00 -14.08 -6.60
N GLY A 171 10.05 -14.47 -7.44
CA GLY A 171 9.21 -13.57 -8.23
C GLY A 171 7.75 -13.76 -7.87
N ASN A 172 7.00 -12.66 -7.78
CA ASN A 172 5.56 -12.66 -7.62
C ASN A 172 4.94 -11.77 -8.69
N GLY A 173 3.83 -12.25 -9.27
CA GLY A 173 3.03 -11.45 -10.17
C GLY A 173 1.56 -11.64 -9.85
N TYR A 174 0.76 -10.60 -10.05
CA TYR A 174 -0.68 -10.66 -9.93
C TYR A 174 -1.34 -9.84 -11.03
N PHE A 175 -2.54 -10.25 -11.37
CA PHE A 175 -3.41 -9.55 -12.28
C PHE A 175 -4.86 -9.71 -11.80
N SER A 176 -5.56 -8.59 -11.68
CA SER A 176 -6.96 -8.56 -11.27
C SER A 176 -7.77 -7.72 -12.25
N VAL A 177 -8.96 -8.18 -12.57
CA VAL A 177 -9.93 -7.49 -13.42
C VAL A 177 -11.22 -7.37 -12.65
N GLY A 178 -11.78 -6.19 -12.65
CA GLY A 178 -13.05 -5.88 -12.01
C GLY A 178 -14.01 -5.15 -12.95
N THR A 179 -15.19 -4.91 -12.45
CA THR A 179 -16.22 -4.12 -13.12
C THR A 179 -16.90 -3.18 -12.12
N ASN A 180 -17.21 -1.97 -12.57
CA ASN A 180 -18.04 -1.00 -11.86
C ASN A 180 -19.54 -1.15 -12.17
N ALA A 181 -19.97 -2.30 -12.72
CA ALA A 181 -21.38 -2.56 -12.96
C ALA A 181 -22.17 -2.50 -11.65
N THR A 182 -23.33 -1.82 -11.69
CA THR A 182 -24.24 -1.70 -10.56
C THR A 182 -25.53 -2.47 -10.86
N ALA A 183 -26.40 -2.61 -9.85
CA ALA A 183 -27.72 -3.20 -10.05
C ALA A 183 -28.58 -2.44 -11.08
N ILE A 184 -28.34 -1.15 -11.26
CA ILE A 184 -29.06 -0.28 -12.20
C ILE A 184 -28.35 -0.26 -13.57
N HIS A 185 -27.01 -0.20 -13.58
CA HIS A 185 -26.18 -0.18 -14.78
C HIS A 185 -25.43 -1.50 -14.93
N GLN A 186 -26.11 -2.50 -15.51
CA GLN A 186 -25.61 -3.88 -15.64
C GLN A 186 -24.63 -4.06 -16.80
N ASN A 187 -23.87 -3.03 -17.17
CA ASN A 187 -22.85 -3.14 -18.19
C ASN A 187 -21.63 -3.84 -17.61
N GLN A 188 -21.56 -5.16 -17.72
CA GLN A 188 -20.49 -6.01 -17.18
C GLN A 188 -19.20 -5.91 -17.99
N LYS A 189 -18.85 -4.74 -18.52
CA LYS A 189 -17.53 -4.53 -19.15
C LYS A 189 -16.46 -4.45 -18.08
N ALA A 190 -15.32 -5.08 -18.35
CA ALA A 190 -14.12 -4.90 -17.55
C ALA A 190 -13.73 -3.41 -17.54
N SER A 191 -13.66 -2.83 -16.35
CA SER A 191 -13.40 -1.41 -16.14
C SER A 191 -12.23 -1.16 -15.19
N ASP A 192 -11.89 -2.16 -14.38
CA ASP A 192 -10.87 -2.05 -13.35
C ASP A 192 -9.78 -3.06 -13.60
N PHE A 193 -8.55 -2.57 -13.69
CA PHE A 193 -7.36 -3.39 -13.92
C PHE A 193 -6.34 -3.10 -12.83
N ASN A 194 -5.91 -4.14 -12.13
CA ASN A 194 -4.88 -4.02 -11.12
C ASN A 194 -3.84 -5.11 -11.37
N GLN A 195 -2.59 -4.71 -11.53
CA GLN A 195 -1.52 -5.61 -11.90
C GLN A 195 -0.20 -5.21 -11.26
N GLY A 196 0.63 -6.19 -11.02
CA GLY A 196 1.96 -5.92 -10.49
C GLY A 196 2.87 -7.12 -10.61
N PHE A 197 4.15 -6.79 -10.48
CA PHE A 197 5.22 -7.76 -10.49
C PHE A 197 6.25 -7.35 -9.43
N SER A 198 6.80 -8.32 -8.74
CA SER A 198 7.92 -8.10 -7.83
C SER A 198 8.96 -9.20 -7.95
N VAL A 199 10.21 -8.82 -7.75
CA VAL A 199 11.34 -9.74 -7.65
C VAL A 199 12.12 -9.43 -6.37
N SER A 200 12.53 -10.47 -5.70
CA SER A 200 13.32 -10.34 -4.48
C SER A 200 14.35 -11.46 -4.37
N GLY A 201 15.38 -11.24 -3.60
CA GLY A 201 16.38 -12.26 -3.35
C GLY A 201 17.42 -11.80 -2.33
N ARG A 202 18.22 -12.79 -1.91
CA ARG A 202 19.28 -12.57 -0.95
C ARG A 202 20.50 -13.38 -1.34
N THR A 203 21.64 -12.73 -1.38
CA THR A 203 22.96 -13.38 -1.43
C THR A 203 23.59 -13.39 -0.03
N THR A 204 24.84 -13.81 0.09
CA THR A 204 25.57 -13.77 1.36
C THR A 204 25.68 -12.34 1.94
N LYS A 205 25.83 -11.33 1.08
CA LYS A 205 26.06 -9.94 1.48
C LYS A 205 24.96 -8.98 1.05
N THR A 206 24.16 -9.30 0.05
CA THR A 206 23.22 -8.38 -0.54
C THR A 206 21.79 -8.92 -0.42
N THR A 207 20.85 -8.07 -0.02
CA THR A 207 19.43 -8.30 -0.15
C THR A 207 18.86 -7.32 -1.16
N TYR A 208 17.89 -7.74 -1.97
CA TYR A 208 17.25 -6.86 -2.92
C TYR A 208 15.75 -7.18 -3.03
N PHE A 209 14.98 -6.15 -3.29
CA PHE A 209 13.56 -6.22 -3.59
C PHE A 209 13.25 -5.14 -4.63
N ALA A 210 12.52 -5.48 -5.66
CA ALA A 210 11.99 -4.52 -6.62
C ALA A 210 10.55 -4.87 -6.96
N ALA A 211 9.69 -3.87 -7.06
CA ALA A 211 8.28 -4.03 -7.39
C ALA A 211 7.78 -2.94 -8.32
N LEU A 212 6.87 -3.32 -9.19
CA LEU A 212 6.08 -2.46 -10.06
C LEU A 212 4.62 -2.78 -9.84
N ASN A 213 3.78 -1.77 -9.62
CA ASN A 213 2.34 -1.91 -9.50
C ASN A 213 1.65 -0.87 -10.38
N SER A 214 0.59 -1.27 -11.07
CA SER A 214 -0.27 -0.40 -11.86
C SER A 214 -1.72 -0.70 -11.55
N THR A 215 -2.50 0.35 -11.33
CA THR A 215 -3.94 0.29 -11.13
C THR A 215 -4.59 1.26 -12.09
N GLU A 216 -5.58 0.78 -12.82
CA GLU A 216 -6.38 1.55 -13.77
C GLU A 216 -7.85 1.26 -13.47
N ILE A 217 -8.59 2.27 -13.04
CA ILE A 217 -10.01 2.18 -12.71
C ILE A 217 -10.72 3.19 -13.58
N LYS A 218 -11.66 2.73 -14.38
CA LYS A 218 -12.49 3.62 -15.21
C LYS A 218 -13.35 4.54 -14.34
N GLY A 219 -13.72 4.04 -13.16
CA GLY A 219 -14.50 4.79 -12.20
C GLY A 219 -15.99 4.83 -12.50
N ILE A 220 -16.66 5.62 -11.71
CA ILE A 220 -18.05 6.04 -11.84
C ILE A 220 -18.07 7.53 -11.49
N SER A 221 -19.02 8.30 -12.01
CA SER A 221 -19.22 9.68 -11.58
C SER A 221 -19.41 9.76 -10.06
N GLN A 222 -18.77 10.72 -9.42
CA GLN A 222 -18.90 10.98 -7.97
C GLN A 222 -20.24 11.64 -7.65
N ILE A 223 -20.93 12.18 -8.65
CA ILE A 223 -22.24 12.81 -8.51
C ILE A 223 -23.29 11.90 -9.16
N ALA A 224 -24.33 11.59 -8.42
CA ALA A 224 -25.43 10.83 -8.96
C ALA A 224 -26.27 11.71 -9.91
N PRO A 225 -26.62 11.22 -11.13
CA PRO A 225 -27.46 11.97 -12.03
C PRO A 225 -28.88 12.15 -11.42
N PRO A 226 -29.52 13.30 -11.66
CA PRO A 226 -30.83 13.61 -11.05
C PRO A 226 -31.96 12.69 -11.54
N ASN A 227 -31.79 12.06 -12.69
CA ASN A 227 -32.70 11.08 -13.25
C ASN A 227 -32.01 10.19 -14.28
N SER A 228 -32.68 9.14 -14.72
CA SER A 228 -32.12 8.13 -15.65
C SER A 228 -31.89 8.64 -17.09
N ASN A 229 -32.34 9.83 -17.44
CA ASN A 229 -32.11 10.41 -18.76
C ASN A 229 -30.85 11.27 -18.85
N VAL A 230 -30.19 11.50 -17.71
CA VAL A 230 -28.95 12.22 -17.61
C VAL A 230 -27.83 11.21 -17.37
N SER A 231 -26.76 11.31 -18.16
CA SER A 231 -25.55 10.51 -17.96
C SER A 231 -24.41 11.48 -17.68
N TYR A 232 -23.74 11.25 -16.57
CA TYR A 232 -22.52 11.93 -16.21
C TYR A 232 -21.31 11.11 -16.65
N GLU A 233 -20.17 11.76 -16.82
CA GLU A 233 -18.94 11.08 -17.15
C GLU A 233 -18.42 10.25 -15.97
N ASP A 234 -17.59 9.26 -16.30
CA ASP A 234 -16.89 8.48 -15.28
C ASP A 234 -15.69 9.27 -14.76
N ASP A 235 -15.41 9.17 -13.47
CA ASP A 235 -14.23 9.75 -12.82
C ASP A 235 -13.10 8.70 -12.74
N PRO A 236 -12.20 8.64 -13.74
CA PRO A 236 -11.15 7.63 -13.76
C PRO A 236 -10.10 7.88 -12.69
N PHE A 237 -9.52 6.78 -12.22
CA PHE A 237 -8.38 6.78 -11.33
C PHE A 237 -7.27 5.90 -11.88
N SER A 238 -6.05 6.40 -11.87
CA SER A 238 -4.87 5.60 -12.18
C SER A 238 -3.77 5.79 -11.14
N ARG A 239 -3.04 4.70 -10.87
CA ARG A 239 -1.89 4.68 -9.98
C ARG A 239 -0.76 3.88 -10.58
N LEU A 240 0.45 4.40 -10.48
CA LEU A 240 1.68 3.74 -10.88
C LEU A 240 2.70 3.85 -9.76
N ASN A 241 3.27 2.71 -9.35
CA ASN A 241 4.24 2.65 -8.26
C ASN A 241 5.46 1.84 -8.67
N TYR A 242 6.64 2.35 -8.35
CA TYR A 242 7.91 1.62 -8.39
C TYR A 242 8.53 1.63 -7.00
N LEU A 243 9.00 0.50 -6.54
CA LEU A 243 9.74 0.37 -5.29
C LEU A 243 11.00 -0.45 -5.54
N ALA A 244 12.15 0.05 -5.09
CA ALA A 244 13.39 -0.70 -5.05
C ALA A 244 14.03 -0.57 -3.66
N LYS A 245 14.52 -1.69 -3.13
CA LYS A 245 15.27 -1.76 -1.87
C LYS A 245 16.52 -2.60 -2.07
N ILE A 246 17.64 -2.13 -1.57
CA ILE A 246 18.93 -2.84 -1.59
C ILE A 246 19.55 -2.73 -0.20
N GLY A 247 19.83 -3.88 0.40
CA GLY A 247 20.61 -3.97 1.63
C GLY A 247 21.98 -4.59 1.34
N TYR A 248 23.02 -4.00 1.87
CA TYR A 248 24.40 -4.50 1.73
C TYR A 248 25.09 -4.67 3.07
N LYS A 249 25.52 -5.88 3.37
CA LYS A 249 26.26 -6.24 4.57
C LYS A 249 27.74 -5.97 4.34
N VAL A 250 28.21 -4.82 4.79
CA VAL A 250 29.60 -4.40 4.67
C VAL A 250 30.50 -5.28 5.54
N THR A 251 30.08 -5.45 6.81
CA THR A 251 30.73 -6.33 7.80
C THR A 251 29.67 -7.12 8.56
N ASN A 252 30.07 -7.98 9.49
CA ASN A 252 29.12 -8.65 10.39
C ASN A 252 28.38 -7.68 11.33
N LYS A 253 28.93 -6.48 11.53
CA LYS A 253 28.38 -5.44 12.41
C LYS A 253 27.74 -4.29 11.66
N LEU A 254 28.09 -4.05 10.38
CA LEU A 254 27.59 -2.92 9.59
C LEU A 254 26.78 -3.39 8.38
N THR A 255 25.54 -2.94 8.31
CA THR A 255 24.65 -3.11 7.14
C THR A 255 24.20 -1.73 6.66
N LEU A 256 24.15 -1.54 5.35
CA LEU A 256 23.66 -0.34 4.69
C LEU A 256 22.39 -0.71 3.90
N ASP A 257 21.27 -0.09 4.23
CA ASP A 257 20.02 -0.25 3.52
C ASP A 257 19.71 1.02 2.73
N PHE A 258 19.34 0.84 1.47
CA PHE A 258 18.90 1.90 0.56
C PHE A 258 17.49 1.55 0.04
N PHE A 259 16.68 2.57 -0.13
CA PHE A 259 15.43 2.43 -0.85
C PHE A 259 15.19 3.61 -1.78
N GLY A 260 14.48 3.34 -2.85
CA GLY A 260 13.91 4.35 -3.75
C GLY A 260 12.51 3.96 -4.13
N ASN A 261 11.61 4.92 -4.14
CA ASN A 261 10.24 4.69 -4.54
C ASN A 261 9.71 5.87 -5.34
N TYR A 262 8.94 5.58 -6.36
CA TYR A 262 8.21 6.53 -7.18
C TYR A 262 6.74 6.15 -7.18
N ASP A 263 5.90 7.09 -6.82
CA ASP A 263 4.46 6.96 -6.80
C ASP A 263 3.82 8.04 -7.64
N GLN A 264 2.87 7.65 -8.48
CA GLN A 264 2.04 8.57 -9.24
C GLN A 264 0.59 8.18 -9.13
N ILE A 265 -0.28 9.14 -8.88
CA ILE A 265 -1.73 9.01 -9.07
C ILE A 265 -2.22 10.09 -10.03
N LYS A 266 -3.26 9.74 -10.76
CA LYS A 266 -4.07 10.68 -11.55
C LYS A 266 -5.51 10.31 -11.34
N ASN A 267 -6.35 11.30 -11.13
CA ASN A 267 -7.79 11.12 -11.05
C ASN A 267 -8.54 12.33 -11.54
N ASP A 268 -9.70 12.07 -12.10
CA ASP A 268 -10.69 13.09 -12.39
C ASP A 268 -11.68 13.11 -11.20
N TYR A 269 -12.35 14.23 -10.98
CA TYR A 269 -13.29 14.35 -9.88
C TYR A 269 -14.29 15.47 -10.15
N ASP A 270 -15.50 15.26 -9.68
CA ASP A 270 -16.51 16.30 -9.66
C ASP A 270 -16.27 17.27 -8.52
N GLY A 271 -16.53 18.52 -8.76
CA GLY A 271 -16.35 19.54 -7.74
C GLY A 271 -17.09 20.82 -8.08
N GLY A 272 -17.71 21.33 -7.07
CA GLY A 272 -18.41 22.59 -7.13
C GLY A 272 -19.86 22.48 -6.74
N PHE A 273 -20.33 23.55 -6.12
CA PHE A 273 -21.74 23.84 -5.93
C PHE A 273 -22.05 25.00 -6.85
N ASP A 274 -22.92 24.81 -7.81
CA ASP A 274 -23.56 25.92 -8.52
C ASP A 274 -24.85 26.32 -7.81
N ASN A 275 -25.57 27.32 -8.36
CA ASN A 275 -26.83 27.77 -7.80
C ASN A 275 -27.96 26.71 -7.81
N THR A 276 -27.72 25.56 -8.43
CA THR A 276 -28.67 24.46 -8.57
C THR A 276 -28.27 23.24 -7.73
N GLY A 277 -27.10 23.24 -7.11
CA GLY A 277 -26.55 22.15 -6.30
C GLY A 277 -25.16 21.72 -6.73
N THR A 278 -24.91 20.40 -6.68
CA THR A 278 -23.66 19.80 -7.14
C THR A 278 -23.58 19.80 -8.66
N SER A 279 -22.45 20.18 -9.19
CA SER A 279 -22.18 20.25 -10.63
C SER A 279 -21.26 19.12 -11.07
N ASP A 280 -21.73 18.33 -12.03
CA ASP A 280 -20.91 17.40 -12.80
C ASP A 280 -19.93 18.20 -13.67
N THR A 281 -18.65 17.89 -13.60
CA THR A 281 -17.64 18.61 -14.37
C THR A 281 -16.45 17.71 -14.71
N ASN A 282 -16.15 17.60 -15.99
CA ASN A 282 -14.99 16.89 -16.52
C ASN A 282 -13.70 17.71 -16.52
N LEU A 283 -13.68 18.88 -15.89
CA LEU A 283 -12.55 19.79 -15.89
C LEU A 283 -11.61 19.60 -14.71
N ASN A 284 -12.10 18.99 -13.63
CA ASN A 284 -11.30 18.84 -12.41
C ASN A 284 -10.45 17.57 -12.48
N LYS A 285 -9.13 17.77 -12.46
CA LYS A 285 -8.16 16.70 -12.52
C LYS A 285 -7.08 16.88 -11.47
N THR A 286 -6.71 15.81 -10.83
CA THR A 286 -5.56 15.77 -9.94
C THR A 286 -4.46 14.88 -10.51
N SER A 287 -3.22 15.37 -10.43
CA SER A 287 -2.04 14.56 -10.69
C SER A 287 -1.04 14.79 -9.58
N SER A 288 -0.75 13.74 -8.82
CA SER A 288 0.29 13.74 -7.79
C SER A 288 1.42 12.82 -8.19
N LYS A 289 2.66 13.30 -8.03
CA LYS A 289 3.87 12.51 -8.24
C LYS A 289 4.75 12.69 -7.02
N GLN A 290 5.16 11.58 -6.43
CA GLN A 290 6.08 11.57 -5.30
C GLN A 290 7.29 10.71 -5.63
N PHE A 291 8.44 11.22 -5.27
CA PHE A 291 9.68 10.47 -5.31
C PHE A 291 10.32 10.50 -3.92
N ARG A 292 10.63 9.32 -3.39
CA ARG A 292 11.28 9.18 -2.08
C ARG A 292 12.48 8.26 -2.23
N PHE A 293 13.54 8.61 -1.56
CA PHE A 293 14.72 7.76 -1.40
C PHE A 293 15.21 7.87 0.02
N GLY A 294 15.86 6.83 0.49
CA GLY A 294 16.40 6.85 1.84
C GLY A 294 17.57 5.91 1.99
N PHE A 295 18.31 6.18 3.05
CA PHE A 295 19.51 5.46 3.44
C PHE A 295 19.48 5.18 4.94
N SER A 296 19.67 3.93 5.32
CA SER A 296 19.58 3.49 6.71
C SER A 296 20.78 2.60 7.08
N PRO A 297 21.89 3.18 7.56
CA PRO A 297 22.97 2.41 8.14
C PRO A 297 22.57 1.82 9.49
N LYS A 298 22.91 0.53 9.68
CA LYS A 298 22.69 -0.21 10.92
C LYS A 298 24.00 -0.74 11.43
N PHE A 299 24.36 -0.34 12.63
CA PHE A 299 25.58 -0.81 13.29
C PHE A 299 25.22 -1.62 14.53
N LYS A 300 25.58 -2.91 14.53
CA LYS A 300 25.41 -3.82 15.66
C LYS A 300 26.62 -3.84 16.55
N TYR A 301 26.42 -3.71 17.84
CA TYR A 301 27.42 -3.93 18.87
C TYR A 301 26.93 -4.98 19.86
N ASP A 302 27.77 -5.38 20.81
CA ASP A 302 27.54 -6.60 21.61
C ASP A 302 26.23 -6.61 22.42
N LYS A 303 25.69 -5.44 22.77
CA LYS A 303 24.46 -5.32 23.59
C LYS A 303 23.34 -4.54 22.91
N GLY A 304 23.46 -4.23 21.63
CA GLY A 304 22.40 -3.46 20.93
C GLY A 304 22.76 -3.12 19.50
N GLU A 305 21.96 -2.24 18.93
CA GLU A 305 22.17 -1.72 17.59
C GLU A 305 21.91 -0.21 17.54
N PHE A 306 22.66 0.46 16.68
CA PHE A 306 22.43 1.84 16.28
C PHE A 306 21.86 1.83 14.87
N VAL A 307 20.74 2.51 14.67
CA VAL A 307 20.10 2.67 13.36
C VAL A 307 19.88 4.16 13.11
N LEU A 308 20.40 4.65 11.99
CA LEU A 308 20.07 5.97 11.48
C LEU A 308 19.11 5.79 10.31
N ASN A 309 17.97 6.47 10.33
CA ASN A 309 17.06 6.53 9.22
C ASN A 309 17.09 7.93 8.62
N SER A 310 17.37 8.01 7.31
CA SER A 310 17.39 9.26 6.55
C SER A 310 16.61 9.08 5.25
N SER A 311 15.76 10.06 4.97
CA SER A 311 15.01 10.12 3.71
C SER A 311 14.84 11.56 3.26
#